data_e94709d3e6dc67637ee15868b2648051
#
_entry.id   e94709d3e6dc67637ee15868b2648051
#
_cell.length_a   1.000
_cell.length_b   1.000
_cell.length_c   1.000
_cell.angle_alpha   90.00
_cell.angle_beta   90.00
_cell.angle_gamma   90.00
#
_symmetry.space_group_name_H-M   'P 1'
#
loop_
_entity.id
_entity.type
_entity.pdbx_description
1 polymer ?
#
loop_
_entity_poly.entity_id
_entity_poly.type
_entity_poly.pdbx_seq_one_letter_code
_entity_poly.pdbx_strand_id
1 'polypeptide(L)'
;MKKGLFVLLTILISGCSEYIEPQESDIAVFERFLSEVTVSDDKNPIDIASTYKSEDKLFDAVLAIQRNHWSKAIKELTPYAEKKDPDALFWLAQISYGSNPTENIKAGKMMLESAQLGNPYAALMFDPDNITCQMYFSQYCDKKWVSEAKSILAKQAEKGDVRAIFYTKKFKGNHDVYINAIIDAAKNNYYYPIVEYANNILKNKELNEDSKLLAYKLLKYAKHNNFIPAFNSLISYEMKNRGENSKELQALLSDGIAIGADSAWKRKMILTINGPSLSHYDKYVIAKAGYILNRDKLGISVVYTIQDRNKLNRANKKAQEIVDSIPKVIYIDGTHPTVD
;
A
#
# COMPACT_ATOMS: atom_id res chain seq x y z
N MET A 1 53.10 22.01 39.29
CA MET A 1 51.64 21.94 39.07
C MET A 1 51.37 21.99 37.57
N LYS A 2 51.14 20.85 36.90
CA LYS A 2 50.79 20.76 35.47
C LYS A 2 49.30 20.60 35.37
N LYS A 3 48.58 21.61 34.83
CA LYS A 3 47.17 21.56 34.55
C LYS A 3 46.97 20.78 33.24
N GLY A 4 46.46 19.57 33.32
CA GLY A 4 46.03 18.81 32.15
C GLY A 4 44.69 19.35 31.62
N LEU A 5 44.69 19.78 30.36
CA LEU A 5 43.48 20.20 29.64
C LEU A 5 42.79 18.94 29.08
N PHE A 6 41.69 18.54 29.67
CA PHE A 6 40.83 17.46 29.15
C PHE A 6 39.98 18.06 28.03
N VAL A 7 40.29 17.80 26.78
CA VAL A 7 39.45 18.10 25.63
C VAL A 7 38.40 16.98 25.53
N LEU A 8 37.17 17.30 25.91
CA LEU A 8 36.01 16.43 25.74
C LEU A 8 35.62 16.45 24.26
N LEU A 9 36.01 15.39 23.52
CA LEU A 9 35.61 15.17 22.12
C LEU A 9 34.15 14.65 22.14
N THR A 10 33.19 15.55 22.02
CA THR A 10 31.80 15.18 21.75
C THR A 10 31.68 14.68 20.33
N ILE A 11 31.67 13.35 20.18
CA ILE A 11 31.30 12.68 18.93
C ILE A 11 29.78 12.88 18.77
N LEU A 12 29.41 13.83 17.92
CA LEU A 12 28.07 13.93 17.40
C LEU A 12 27.85 12.72 16.51
N ILE A 13 27.22 11.68 17.08
CA ILE A 13 26.66 10.57 16.31
C ILE A 13 25.39 11.13 15.65
N SER A 14 25.55 11.75 14.48
CA SER A 14 24.43 12.00 13.58
C SER A 14 23.98 10.64 13.05
N GLY A 15 23.06 10.01 13.77
CA GLY A 15 22.29 8.91 13.22
C GLY A 15 21.52 9.46 12.02
N CYS A 16 21.90 9.04 10.82
CA CYS A 16 21.11 9.28 9.64
C CYS A 16 19.77 8.56 9.81
N SER A 17 18.76 9.24 10.32
CA SER A 17 17.38 8.77 10.17
C SER A 17 17.05 8.87 8.67
N GLU A 18 16.66 7.76 8.04
CA GLU A 18 16.19 7.75 6.65
C GLU A 18 14.84 8.48 6.49
N TYR A 19 14.28 8.97 7.58
CA TYR A 19 13.01 9.69 7.61
C TYR A 19 13.25 11.18 7.40
N ILE A 20 12.71 11.70 6.29
CA ILE A 20 12.73 13.12 5.98
C ILE A 20 11.37 13.70 6.37
N GLU A 21 11.37 14.54 7.40
CA GLU A 21 10.14 15.17 7.90
C GLU A 21 9.61 16.21 6.93
N PRO A 22 8.26 16.29 6.76
CA PRO A 22 7.62 17.35 6.00
C PRO A 22 7.94 18.72 6.62
N GLN A 23 8.17 19.74 5.78
CA GLN A 23 8.49 21.12 6.16
C GLN A 23 7.49 22.10 5.55
N GLU A 24 7.28 23.25 6.19
CA GLU A 24 6.40 24.30 5.65
C GLU A 24 6.89 24.85 4.30
N SER A 25 8.20 24.86 4.08
CA SER A 25 8.81 25.27 2.80
C SER A 25 8.37 24.41 1.62
N ASP A 26 7.94 23.16 1.86
CA ASP A 26 7.52 22.23 0.83
C ASP A 26 6.19 22.63 0.18
N ILE A 27 5.38 23.43 0.90
CA ILE A 27 4.07 23.89 0.43
C ILE A 27 4.20 24.57 -0.94
N ALA A 28 5.15 25.50 -1.08
CA ALA A 28 5.33 26.22 -2.34
C ALA A 28 5.74 25.32 -3.50
N VAL A 29 6.53 24.27 -3.22
CA VAL A 29 7.00 23.32 -4.24
C VAL A 29 5.84 22.44 -4.73
N PHE A 30 5.04 21.89 -3.81
CA PHE A 30 3.89 21.06 -4.14
C PHE A 30 2.73 21.85 -4.75
N GLU A 31 2.47 23.09 -4.32
CA GLU A 31 1.44 23.95 -4.93
C GLU A 31 1.79 24.26 -6.38
N ARG A 32 3.07 24.52 -6.69
CA ARG A 32 3.53 24.66 -8.08
C ARG A 32 3.26 23.38 -8.87
N PHE A 33 3.66 22.23 -8.36
CA PHE A 33 3.39 20.93 -8.99
C PHE A 33 1.89 20.76 -9.27
N LEU A 34 1.04 20.98 -8.27
CA LEU A 34 -0.42 20.85 -8.42
C LEU A 34 -1.02 21.83 -9.42
N SER A 35 -0.41 23.01 -9.62
CA SER A 35 -0.85 23.98 -10.63
C SER A 35 -0.44 23.61 -12.06
N GLU A 36 0.66 22.86 -12.20
CA GLU A 36 1.18 22.39 -13.49
C GLU A 36 0.45 21.14 -14.01
N VAL A 37 -0.02 20.28 -13.08
CA VAL A 37 -0.75 19.07 -13.47
C VAL A 37 -2.18 19.45 -13.80
N THR A 38 -2.49 19.53 -15.09
CA THR A 38 -3.85 19.75 -15.58
C THR A 38 -4.69 18.54 -15.15
N VAL A 39 -5.61 18.76 -14.24
CA VAL A 39 -6.68 17.78 -14.00
C VAL A 39 -7.59 17.89 -15.23
N SER A 40 -7.35 17.04 -16.23
CA SER A 40 -8.27 16.97 -17.37
C SER A 40 -9.60 16.42 -16.84
N ASP A 41 -10.72 16.91 -17.39
CA ASP A 41 -12.06 16.36 -17.10
C ASP A 41 -12.19 14.92 -17.64
N ASP A 42 -11.26 14.48 -18.49
CA ASP A 42 -11.17 13.12 -18.98
C ASP A 42 -10.73 12.19 -17.85
N LYS A 43 -11.52 11.16 -17.62
CA LYS A 43 -11.19 10.13 -16.63
C LYS A 43 -9.93 9.39 -17.06
N ASN A 44 -8.91 9.42 -16.22
CA ASN A 44 -7.71 8.62 -16.43
C ASN A 44 -8.06 7.12 -16.52
N PRO A 45 -7.29 6.33 -17.27
CA PRO A 45 -7.43 4.87 -17.27
C PRO A 45 -7.47 4.34 -15.85
N ILE A 46 -8.40 3.43 -15.58
CA ILE A 46 -8.67 2.93 -14.22
C ILE A 46 -7.46 2.25 -13.60
N ASP A 47 -6.58 1.68 -14.43
CA ASP A 47 -5.38 0.95 -14.04
C ASP A 47 -4.10 1.79 -14.11
N ILE A 48 -4.21 3.12 -14.30
CA ILE A 48 -3.04 4.01 -14.45
C ILE A 48 -2.07 3.91 -13.27
N ALA A 49 -2.62 3.75 -12.06
CA ALA A 49 -1.87 3.63 -10.81
C ALA A 49 -1.57 2.17 -10.42
N SER A 50 -1.92 1.19 -11.28
CA SER A 50 -1.67 -0.21 -10.97
C SER A 50 -0.17 -0.53 -10.99
N THR A 51 0.32 -1.15 -9.91
CA THR A 51 1.73 -1.54 -9.75
C THR A 51 2.11 -2.74 -10.61
N TYR A 52 1.12 -3.53 -11.01
CA TYR A 52 1.24 -4.64 -11.97
C TYR A 52 0.26 -4.44 -13.11
N LYS A 53 0.65 -4.82 -14.31
CA LYS A 53 -0.21 -4.83 -15.49
C LYS A 53 -0.81 -6.20 -15.71
N SER A 54 -1.92 -6.27 -16.43
CA SER A 54 -2.64 -7.54 -16.68
C SER A 54 -1.81 -8.60 -17.38
N GLU A 55 -0.80 -8.19 -18.14
CA GLU A 55 0.17 -9.05 -18.84
C GLU A 55 1.32 -9.55 -17.95
N ASP A 56 1.49 -9.00 -16.76
CA ASP A 56 2.54 -9.41 -15.84
C ASP A 56 2.27 -10.83 -15.33
N LYS A 57 3.28 -11.68 -15.41
CA LYS A 57 3.20 -13.11 -15.04
C LYS A 57 2.66 -13.38 -13.62
N LEU A 58 2.83 -12.44 -12.70
CA LEU A 58 2.39 -12.55 -11.31
C LEU A 58 1.12 -11.73 -11.01
N PHE A 59 0.48 -11.10 -12.02
CA PHE A 59 -0.69 -10.25 -11.84
C PHE A 59 -1.81 -10.93 -11.02
N ASP A 60 -2.26 -12.11 -11.46
CA ASP A 60 -3.36 -12.82 -10.78
C ASP A 60 -2.98 -13.26 -9.36
N ALA A 61 -1.72 -13.61 -9.13
CA ALA A 61 -1.21 -13.99 -7.82
C ALA A 61 -1.17 -12.80 -6.85
N VAL A 62 -0.61 -11.67 -7.29
CA VAL A 62 -0.51 -10.45 -6.46
C VAL A 62 -1.89 -9.85 -6.21
N LEU A 63 -2.79 -9.86 -7.19
CA LEU A 63 -4.20 -9.49 -6.99
C LEU A 63 -4.88 -10.40 -5.95
N ALA A 64 -4.59 -11.69 -5.98
CA ALA A 64 -5.12 -12.63 -4.99
C ALA A 64 -4.58 -12.34 -3.58
N ILE A 65 -3.29 -11.94 -3.45
CA ILE A 65 -2.71 -11.48 -2.18
C ILE A 65 -3.45 -10.25 -1.69
N GLN A 66 -3.54 -9.21 -2.51
CA GLN A 66 -4.23 -7.95 -2.18
C GLN A 66 -5.67 -8.18 -1.74
N ARG A 67 -6.34 -9.17 -2.28
CA ARG A 67 -7.72 -9.54 -1.96
C ARG A 67 -7.85 -10.64 -0.89
N ASN A 68 -6.79 -10.96 -0.17
CA ASN A 68 -6.73 -11.97 0.90
C ASN A 68 -7.14 -13.39 0.44
N HIS A 69 -6.98 -13.71 -0.83
CA HIS A 69 -7.26 -15.02 -1.42
C HIS A 69 -6.03 -15.93 -1.35
N TRP A 70 -5.52 -16.18 -0.15
CA TRP A 70 -4.24 -16.83 0.13
C TRP A 70 -4.03 -18.16 -0.60
N SER A 71 -5.03 -19.05 -0.59
CA SER A 71 -4.93 -20.36 -1.28
C SER A 71 -4.79 -20.19 -2.79
N LYS A 72 -5.43 -19.20 -3.40
CA LYS A 72 -5.27 -18.86 -4.81
C LYS A 72 -3.87 -18.32 -5.07
N ALA A 73 -3.43 -17.36 -4.24
CA ALA A 73 -2.09 -16.77 -4.37
C ALA A 73 -0.98 -17.82 -4.31
N ILE A 74 -1.03 -18.72 -3.32
CA ILE A 74 -0.07 -19.83 -3.19
C ILE A 74 -0.06 -20.70 -4.44
N LYS A 75 -1.24 -21.10 -4.94
CA LYS A 75 -1.36 -21.95 -6.14
C LYS A 75 -0.75 -21.29 -7.37
N GLU A 76 -0.97 -19.99 -7.56
CA GLU A 76 -0.46 -19.24 -8.72
C GLU A 76 1.05 -18.96 -8.61
N LEU A 77 1.58 -18.75 -7.40
CA LEU A 77 3.00 -18.44 -7.18
C LEU A 77 3.91 -19.68 -7.22
N THR A 78 3.42 -20.83 -6.72
CA THR A 78 4.24 -22.04 -6.55
C THR A 78 5.00 -22.44 -7.83
N PRO A 79 4.38 -22.51 -9.04
CA PRO A 79 5.10 -22.91 -10.26
C PRO A 79 6.25 -21.98 -10.66
N TYR A 80 6.16 -20.68 -10.29
CA TYR A 80 7.22 -19.71 -10.53
C TYR A 80 8.31 -19.81 -9.48
N ALA A 81 7.95 -19.99 -8.21
CA ALA A 81 8.91 -20.16 -7.14
C ALA A 81 9.75 -21.44 -7.29
N GLU A 82 9.15 -22.54 -7.76
CA GLU A 82 9.87 -23.79 -8.10
C GLU A 82 10.91 -23.59 -9.21
N LYS A 83 10.67 -22.61 -10.10
CA LYS A 83 11.62 -22.18 -11.13
C LYS A 83 12.60 -21.10 -10.65
N LYS A 84 12.62 -20.84 -9.34
CA LYS A 84 13.49 -19.84 -8.70
C LYS A 84 13.25 -18.40 -9.19
N ASP A 85 12.00 -18.07 -9.49
CA ASP A 85 11.61 -16.69 -9.78
C ASP A 85 11.73 -15.85 -8.51
N PRO A 86 12.57 -14.78 -8.48
CA PRO A 86 12.83 -14.02 -7.28
C PRO A 86 11.58 -13.32 -6.73
N ASP A 87 10.71 -12.83 -7.61
CA ASP A 87 9.50 -12.11 -7.18
C ASP A 87 8.44 -13.08 -6.63
N ALA A 88 8.30 -14.26 -7.23
CA ALA A 88 7.40 -15.29 -6.71
C ALA A 88 7.86 -15.82 -5.34
N LEU A 89 9.17 -16.04 -5.16
CA LEU A 89 9.75 -16.40 -3.85
C LEU A 89 9.49 -15.33 -2.79
N PHE A 90 9.68 -14.06 -3.15
CA PHE A 90 9.38 -12.92 -2.27
C PHE A 90 7.91 -12.94 -1.83
N TRP A 91 6.97 -13.01 -2.77
CA TRP A 91 5.55 -12.97 -2.45
C TRP A 91 5.09 -14.19 -1.66
N LEU A 92 5.59 -15.41 -1.96
CA LEU A 92 5.31 -16.58 -1.13
C LEU A 92 5.82 -16.44 0.29
N ALA A 93 7.05 -15.92 0.45
CA ALA A 93 7.60 -15.64 1.77
C ALA A 93 6.74 -14.62 2.53
N GLN A 94 6.32 -13.52 1.86
CA GLN A 94 5.50 -12.46 2.45
C GLN A 94 4.17 -12.97 3.02
N ILE A 95 3.53 -13.93 2.38
CA ILE A 95 2.25 -14.47 2.86
C ILE A 95 2.38 -15.68 3.78
N SER A 96 3.61 -16.13 4.06
CA SER A 96 3.86 -17.35 4.87
C SER A 96 4.38 -17.07 6.27
N TYR A 97 5.14 -15.99 6.49
CA TYR A 97 5.67 -15.70 7.83
C TYR A 97 4.57 -15.18 8.80
N GLY A 98 4.84 -15.25 10.08
CA GLY A 98 3.93 -14.81 11.13
C GLY A 98 2.91 -15.85 11.58
N SER A 99 2.79 -17.00 10.88
CA SER A 99 1.81 -18.05 11.22
C SER A 99 2.28 -18.93 12.38
N ASN A 100 3.50 -19.47 12.27
CA ASN A 100 4.14 -20.30 13.30
C ASN A 100 5.65 -20.41 13.02
N PRO A 101 6.47 -20.90 13.99
CA PRO A 101 7.92 -20.99 13.83
C PRO A 101 8.39 -21.81 12.61
N THR A 102 7.71 -22.91 12.29
CA THR A 102 8.09 -23.75 11.15
C THR A 102 7.89 -23.01 9.82
N GLU A 103 6.76 -22.31 9.66
CA GLU A 103 6.50 -21.52 8.47
C GLU A 103 7.42 -20.29 8.39
N ASN A 104 7.80 -19.68 9.52
CA ASN A 104 8.79 -18.60 9.55
C ASN A 104 10.15 -19.06 9.02
N ILE A 105 10.60 -20.28 9.38
CA ILE A 105 11.86 -20.83 8.86
C ILE A 105 11.79 -21.04 7.34
N LYS A 106 10.68 -21.55 6.83
CA LYS A 106 10.48 -21.75 5.38
C LYS A 106 10.42 -20.40 4.66
N ALA A 107 9.65 -19.45 5.18
CA ALA A 107 9.54 -18.12 4.63
C ALA A 107 10.91 -17.39 4.62
N GLY A 108 11.69 -17.51 5.70
CA GLY A 108 13.04 -16.94 5.76
C GLY A 108 13.98 -17.52 4.69
N LYS A 109 13.90 -18.83 4.42
CA LYS A 109 14.68 -19.44 3.33
C LYS A 109 14.27 -18.95 1.95
N MET A 110 12.95 -18.87 1.67
CA MET A 110 12.44 -18.32 0.41
C MET A 110 12.83 -16.86 0.24
N MET A 111 12.72 -16.06 1.31
CA MET A 111 13.12 -14.65 1.32
C MET A 111 14.62 -14.49 1.05
N LEU A 112 15.47 -15.36 1.66
CA LEU A 112 16.91 -15.36 1.43
C LEU A 112 17.24 -15.72 -0.02
N GLU A 113 16.63 -16.77 -0.56
CA GLU A 113 16.83 -17.17 -1.96
C GLU A 113 16.38 -16.05 -2.91
N SER A 114 15.25 -15.43 -2.66
CA SER A 114 14.76 -14.27 -3.42
C SER A 114 15.77 -13.11 -3.42
N ALA A 115 16.32 -12.75 -2.25
CA ALA A 115 17.34 -11.72 -2.13
C ALA A 115 18.62 -12.07 -2.91
N GLN A 116 19.10 -13.31 -2.80
CA GLN A 116 20.27 -13.81 -3.52
C GLN A 116 20.08 -13.81 -5.04
N LEU A 117 18.83 -14.01 -5.51
CA LEU A 117 18.48 -13.94 -6.91
C LEU A 117 18.21 -12.51 -7.43
N GLY A 118 18.41 -11.51 -6.58
CA GLY A 118 18.40 -10.10 -6.97
C GLY A 118 17.06 -9.39 -6.77
N ASN A 119 16.18 -9.87 -5.90
CA ASN A 119 15.02 -9.10 -5.50
C ASN A 119 15.41 -8.09 -4.40
N PRO A 120 15.34 -6.76 -4.66
CA PRO A 120 15.79 -5.76 -3.70
C PRO A 120 14.88 -5.67 -2.47
N TYR A 121 13.61 -5.96 -2.62
CA TYR A 121 12.63 -5.90 -1.52
C TYR A 121 12.84 -7.05 -0.53
N ALA A 122 13.18 -8.24 -1.05
CA ALA A 122 13.59 -9.36 -0.20
C ALA A 122 14.88 -9.06 0.56
N ALA A 123 15.85 -8.39 -0.08
CA ALA A 123 17.07 -7.96 0.59
C ALA A 123 16.77 -6.92 1.69
N LEU A 124 15.91 -5.93 1.46
CA LEU A 124 15.49 -4.95 2.47
C LEU A 124 14.78 -5.58 3.67
N MET A 125 14.13 -6.73 3.51
CA MET A 125 13.53 -7.45 4.64
C MET A 125 14.58 -7.92 5.67
N PHE A 126 15.84 -8.03 5.29
CA PHE A 126 16.95 -8.43 6.18
C PHE A 126 17.74 -7.26 6.77
N ASP A 127 17.22 -6.03 6.66
CA ASP A 127 17.80 -4.89 7.39
C ASP A 127 17.67 -5.16 8.90
N PRO A 128 18.79 -5.11 9.68
CA PRO A 128 18.72 -5.26 11.13
C PRO A 128 17.86 -4.24 11.84
N ASP A 129 17.59 -3.06 11.24
CA ASP A 129 16.72 -2.05 11.80
C ASP A 129 15.23 -2.31 11.48
N ASN A 130 14.95 -3.29 10.61
CA ASN A 130 13.59 -3.71 10.32
C ASN A 130 13.06 -4.65 11.42
N ILE A 131 11.99 -4.23 12.10
CA ILE A 131 11.36 -5.03 13.16
C ILE A 131 10.93 -6.42 12.69
N THR A 132 10.49 -6.56 11.43
CA THR A 132 10.12 -7.85 10.84
C THR A 132 11.32 -8.78 10.74
N CYS A 133 12.49 -8.26 10.38
CA CYS A 133 13.72 -9.05 10.40
C CYS A 133 14.02 -9.58 11.80
N GLN A 134 14.01 -8.69 12.79
CA GLN A 134 14.31 -9.05 14.17
C GLN A 134 13.33 -10.11 14.72
N MET A 135 12.05 -10.00 14.39
CA MET A 135 11.00 -10.89 14.89
C MET A 135 10.96 -12.26 14.20
N TYR A 136 11.16 -12.31 12.90
CA TYR A 136 10.88 -13.52 12.12
C TYR A 136 12.11 -14.11 11.40
N PHE A 137 13.13 -13.29 11.15
CA PHE A 137 14.28 -13.65 10.31
C PHE A 137 15.64 -13.33 10.96
N SER A 138 15.70 -13.25 12.29
CA SER A 138 16.84 -12.75 13.06
C SER A 138 18.20 -13.35 12.66
N GLN A 139 18.23 -14.62 12.26
CA GLN A 139 19.44 -15.32 11.82
C GLN A 139 20.00 -14.81 10.46
N TYR A 140 19.22 -14.04 9.70
CA TYR A 140 19.59 -13.53 8.38
C TYR A 140 19.83 -12.02 8.36
N CYS A 141 19.47 -11.30 9.45
CA CYS A 141 19.59 -9.85 9.53
C CYS A 141 21.07 -9.42 9.44
N ASP A 142 21.39 -8.63 8.40
CA ASP A 142 22.75 -8.14 8.16
C ASP A 142 22.70 -6.87 7.30
N LYS A 143 23.46 -5.83 7.68
CA LYS A 143 23.55 -4.56 6.91
C LYS A 143 24.05 -4.73 5.47
N LYS A 144 24.74 -5.84 5.15
CA LYS A 144 25.14 -6.14 3.77
C LYS A 144 23.92 -6.18 2.83
N TRP A 145 22.77 -6.67 3.31
CA TRP A 145 21.55 -6.78 2.50
C TRP A 145 20.98 -5.42 2.11
N VAL A 146 21.11 -4.41 2.97
CA VAL A 146 20.75 -3.03 2.64
C VAL A 146 21.63 -2.49 1.51
N SER A 147 22.93 -2.75 1.57
CA SER A 147 23.87 -2.34 0.52
C SER A 147 23.60 -3.06 -0.80
N GLU A 148 23.28 -4.35 -0.74
CA GLU A 148 22.87 -5.15 -1.90
C GLU A 148 21.60 -4.61 -2.53
N ALA A 149 20.56 -4.36 -1.73
CA ALA A 149 19.29 -3.79 -2.20
C ALA A 149 19.50 -2.43 -2.88
N LYS A 150 20.30 -1.53 -2.29
CA LYS A 150 20.65 -0.23 -2.89
C LYS A 150 21.34 -0.40 -4.24
N SER A 151 22.25 -1.36 -4.37
CA SER A 151 22.93 -1.66 -5.63
C SER A 151 21.97 -2.18 -6.70
N ILE A 152 21.07 -3.09 -6.34
CA ILE A 152 20.07 -3.64 -7.25
C ILE A 152 19.11 -2.55 -7.71
N LEU A 153 18.58 -1.74 -6.78
CA LEU A 153 17.68 -0.62 -7.09
C LEU A 153 18.36 0.42 -8.00
N ALA A 154 19.65 0.72 -7.79
CA ALA A 154 20.38 1.62 -8.67
C ALA A 154 20.41 1.10 -10.12
N LYS A 155 20.69 -0.20 -10.32
CA LYS A 155 20.67 -0.83 -11.64
C LYS A 155 19.28 -0.86 -12.28
N GLN A 156 18.22 -1.03 -11.47
CA GLN A 156 16.84 -0.96 -11.96
C GLN A 156 16.45 0.47 -12.33
N ALA A 157 16.90 1.47 -11.57
CA ALA A 157 16.70 2.88 -11.85
C ALA A 157 17.37 3.30 -13.19
N GLU A 158 18.57 2.79 -13.50
CA GLU A 158 19.25 3.00 -14.79
C GLU A 158 18.42 2.44 -15.98
N LYS A 159 17.58 1.43 -15.73
CA LYS A 159 16.66 0.86 -16.71
C LYS A 159 15.31 1.57 -16.78
N GLY A 160 15.11 2.63 -15.98
CA GLY A 160 13.90 3.43 -15.99
C GLY A 160 12.78 2.93 -15.05
N ASP A 161 13.07 1.98 -14.14
CA ASP A 161 12.07 1.59 -13.13
C ASP A 161 11.78 2.77 -12.18
N VAL A 162 10.55 3.28 -12.23
CA VAL A 162 10.13 4.49 -11.50
C VAL A 162 10.25 4.32 -9.98
N ARG A 163 9.94 3.15 -9.46
CA ARG A 163 10.06 2.86 -8.02
C ARG A 163 11.52 2.86 -7.59
N ALA A 164 12.37 2.20 -8.37
CA ALA A 164 13.80 2.17 -8.12
C ALA A 164 14.43 3.57 -8.23
N ILE A 165 14.01 4.40 -9.18
CA ILE A 165 14.42 5.81 -9.29
C ILE A 165 14.07 6.56 -8.00
N PHE A 166 12.84 6.43 -7.52
CA PHE A 166 12.41 7.06 -6.28
C PHE A 166 13.26 6.63 -5.08
N TYR A 167 13.40 5.31 -4.84
CA TYR A 167 14.16 4.80 -3.70
C TYR A 167 15.65 5.15 -3.77
N THR A 168 16.25 5.12 -4.96
CA THR A 168 17.64 5.55 -5.15
C THR A 168 17.86 7.01 -4.77
N LYS A 169 16.89 7.89 -5.08
CA LYS A 169 16.92 9.31 -4.68
C LYS A 169 16.64 9.46 -3.19
N LYS A 170 15.68 8.74 -2.63
CA LYS A 170 15.34 8.74 -1.19
C LYS A 170 16.55 8.38 -0.33
N PHE A 171 17.32 7.36 -0.71
CA PHE A 171 18.52 6.92 0.03
C PHE A 171 19.67 7.93 0.05
N LYS A 172 19.63 9.00 -0.75
CA LYS A 172 20.63 10.08 -0.69
C LYS A 172 20.47 10.99 0.52
N GLY A 173 19.33 10.93 1.22
CA GLY A 173 19.08 11.67 2.46
C GLY A 173 19.01 13.21 2.33
N ASN A 174 18.88 13.74 1.11
CA ASN A 174 18.74 15.18 0.87
C ASN A 174 17.27 15.55 0.72
N HIS A 175 16.80 16.55 1.49
CA HIS A 175 15.40 16.96 1.55
C HIS A 175 14.86 17.37 0.17
N ASP A 176 15.53 18.30 -0.52
CA ASP A 176 15.08 18.81 -1.83
C ASP A 176 15.05 17.69 -2.87
N VAL A 177 16.06 16.81 -2.86
CA VAL A 177 16.11 15.64 -3.74
C VAL A 177 14.95 14.71 -3.46
N TYR A 178 14.59 14.52 -2.20
CA TYR A 178 13.45 13.68 -1.80
C TYR A 178 12.10 14.27 -2.23
N ILE A 179 11.87 15.57 -2.00
CA ILE A 179 10.62 16.24 -2.42
C ILE A 179 10.45 16.17 -3.95
N ASN A 180 11.53 16.47 -4.70
CA ASN A 180 11.49 16.34 -6.15
C ASN A 180 11.28 14.88 -6.60
N ALA A 181 11.84 13.89 -5.88
CA ALA A 181 11.63 12.48 -6.19
C ALA A 181 10.17 12.05 -5.98
N ILE A 182 9.46 12.59 -4.97
CA ILE A 182 8.02 12.38 -4.78
C ILE A 182 7.23 12.89 -5.98
N ILE A 183 7.53 14.10 -6.43
CA ILE A 183 6.86 14.73 -7.57
C ILE A 183 7.12 13.94 -8.86
N ASP A 184 8.37 13.57 -9.11
CA ASP A 184 8.76 12.78 -10.28
C ASP A 184 8.06 11.41 -10.28
N ALA A 185 8.00 10.74 -9.13
CA ALA A 185 7.29 9.48 -8.98
C ALA A 185 5.79 9.64 -9.33
N ALA A 186 5.14 10.68 -8.78
CA ALA A 186 3.73 10.97 -9.03
C ALA A 186 3.45 11.30 -10.50
N LYS A 187 4.33 12.09 -11.18
CA LYS A 187 4.25 12.37 -12.62
C LYS A 187 4.40 11.11 -13.49
N ASN A 188 5.02 10.05 -12.94
CA ASN A 188 5.21 8.76 -13.61
C ASN A 188 4.31 7.66 -13.05
N ASN A 189 3.15 8.02 -12.52
CA ASN A 189 2.09 7.12 -12.04
C ASN A 189 2.45 6.22 -10.84
N TYR A 190 3.50 6.57 -10.10
CA TYR A 190 3.85 5.92 -8.83
C TYR A 190 3.47 6.83 -7.65
N TYR A 191 2.31 6.57 -7.05
CA TYR A 191 1.67 7.51 -6.10
C TYR A 191 1.92 7.19 -4.62
N TYR A 192 2.56 6.07 -4.26
CA TYR A 192 2.89 5.79 -2.86
C TYR A 192 3.65 6.92 -2.18
N PRO A 193 4.73 7.48 -2.79
CA PRO A 193 5.51 8.52 -2.13
C PRO A 193 4.70 9.77 -1.75
N ILE A 194 3.80 10.22 -2.64
CA ILE A 194 3.00 11.41 -2.39
C ILE A 194 1.89 11.16 -1.36
N VAL A 195 1.34 9.94 -1.31
CA VAL A 195 0.34 9.54 -0.31
C VAL A 195 0.98 9.35 1.06
N GLU A 196 2.17 8.71 1.13
CA GLU A 196 2.93 8.60 2.38
C GLU A 196 3.31 9.97 2.94
N TYR A 197 3.81 10.87 2.09
CA TYR A 197 4.14 12.23 2.48
C TYR A 197 2.92 12.98 3.04
N ALA A 198 1.79 12.92 2.34
CA ALA A 198 0.54 13.52 2.80
C ALA A 198 0.06 12.92 4.14
N ASN A 199 0.13 11.59 4.30
CA ASN A 199 -0.24 10.92 5.54
C ASN A 199 0.69 11.31 6.71
N ASN A 200 1.98 11.52 6.46
CA ASN A 200 2.92 12.00 7.47
C ASN A 200 2.56 13.41 7.95
N ILE A 201 2.17 14.30 7.04
CA ILE A 201 1.64 15.63 7.41
C ILE A 201 0.39 15.48 8.30
N LEU A 202 -0.59 14.65 7.90
CA LEU A 202 -1.84 14.50 8.65
C LEU A 202 -1.66 13.84 10.02
N LYS A 203 -0.62 13.04 10.22
CA LYS A 203 -0.25 12.44 11.52
C LYS A 203 0.51 13.41 12.43
N ASN A 204 1.24 14.34 11.87
CA ASN A 204 2.02 15.33 12.63
C ASN A 204 1.10 16.43 13.16
N LYS A 205 0.97 16.49 14.50
CA LYS A 205 0.11 17.48 15.18
C LYS A 205 0.72 18.89 15.24
N GLU A 206 2.03 19.00 15.01
CA GLU A 206 2.77 20.26 15.11
C GLU A 206 2.68 21.08 13.82
N LEU A 207 2.33 20.45 12.70
CA LEU A 207 2.17 21.13 11.42
C LEU A 207 0.88 21.97 11.39
N ASN A 208 0.97 23.11 10.74
CA ASN A 208 -0.11 24.09 10.62
C ASN A 208 -1.24 23.63 9.67
N GLU A 209 -2.33 24.41 9.62
CA GLU A 209 -3.50 24.08 8.79
C GLU A 209 -3.20 24.17 7.28
N ASP A 210 -2.27 25.03 6.85
CA ASP A 210 -1.88 25.13 5.43
C ASP A 210 -1.18 23.84 4.97
N SER A 211 -0.32 23.27 5.81
CA SER A 211 0.29 21.96 5.56
C SER A 211 -0.77 20.84 5.46
N LYS A 212 -1.77 20.84 6.36
CA LYS A 212 -2.86 19.86 6.32
C LYS A 212 -3.74 20.03 5.09
N LEU A 213 -3.98 21.26 4.66
CA LEU A 213 -4.69 21.56 3.41
C LEU A 213 -3.90 21.07 2.19
N LEU A 214 -2.58 21.26 2.18
CA LEU A 214 -1.71 20.67 1.17
C LEU A 214 -1.86 19.15 1.12
N ALA A 215 -1.72 18.47 2.27
CA ALA A 215 -1.86 17.02 2.35
C ALA A 215 -3.18 16.53 1.75
N TYR A 216 -4.29 17.22 2.06
CA TYR A 216 -5.59 16.93 1.49
C TYR A 216 -5.61 17.07 -0.05
N LYS A 217 -4.99 18.13 -0.60
CA LYS A 217 -4.87 18.34 -2.06
C LYS A 217 -4.04 17.24 -2.72
N LEU A 218 -2.92 16.83 -2.11
CA LEU A 218 -2.06 15.75 -2.62
C LEU A 218 -2.80 14.40 -2.65
N LEU A 219 -3.57 14.09 -1.61
CA LEU A 219 -4.42 12.90 -1.58
C LEU A 219 -5.51 12.96 -2.65
N LYS A 220 -6.13 14.12 -2.88
CA LYS A 220 -7.11 14.31 -3.96
C LYS A 220 -6.51 14.11 -5.33
N TYR A 221 -5.28 14.56 -5.55
CA TYR A 221 -4.54 14.32 -6.78
C TYR A 221 -4.30 12.83 -7.02
N ALA A 222 -3.80 12.10 -6.04
CA ALA A 222 -3.58 10.66 -6.15
C ALA A 222 -4.91 9.88 -6.33
N LYS A 223 -5.99 10.29 -5.63
CA LYS A 223 -7.35 9.78 -5.81
C LYS A 223 -7.87 9.97 -7.23
N HIS A 224 -7.66 11.16 -7.81
CA HIS A 224 -8.07 11.45 -9.19
C HIS A 224 -7.42 10.50 -10.19
N ASN A 225 -6.22 10.02 -9.89
CA ASN A 225 -5.49 9.02 -10.66
C ASN A 225 -5.83 7.56 -10.25
N ASN A 226 -6.96 7.32 -9.64
CA ASN A 226 -7.46 6.00 -9.25
C ASN A 226 -6.57 5.23 -8.27
N PHE A 227 -5.71 5.92 -7.49
CA PHE A 227 -4.84 5.26 -6.52
C PHE A 227 -5.59 4.92 -5.22
N ILE A 228 -5.87 3.64 -5.01
CA ILE A 228 -6.72 3.14 -3.92
C ILE A 228 -6.25 3.58 -2.52
N PRO A 229 -4.95 3.57 -2.14
CA PRO A 229 -4.52 4.04 -0.83
C PRO A 229 -4.89 5.51 -0.54
N ALA A 230 -4.99 6.36 -1.57
CA ALA A 230 -5.44 7.74 -1.39
C ALA A 230 -6.94 7.81 -1.00
N PHE A 231 -7.79 6.91 -1.53
CA PHE A 231 -9.18 6.79 -1.08
C PHE A 231 -9.26 6.42 0.41
N ASN A 232 -8.45 5.45 0.85
CA ASN A 232 -8.42 5.01 2.24
C ASN A 232 -8.05 6.16 3.18
N SER A 233 -7.01 6.94 2.83
CA SER A 233 -6.58 8.11 3.60
C SER A 233 -7.63 9.22 3.63
N LEU A 234 -8.27 9.52 2.49
CA LEU A 234 -9.31 10.54 2.41
C LEU A 234 -10.57 10.13 3.17
N ILE A 235 -11.01 8.87 3.09
CA ILE A 235 -12.14 8.34 3.85
C ILE A 235 -11.88 8.51 5.36
N SER A 236 -10.67 8.15 5.83
CA SER A 236 -10.28 8.30 7.22
C SER A 236 -10.26 9.77 7.66
N TYR A 237 -9.74 10.65 6.81
CA TYR A 237 -9.71 12.10 7.06
C TYR A 237 -11.13 12.69 7.15
N GLU A 238 -12.00 12.40 6.19
CA GLU A 238 -13.37 12.92 6.14
C GLU A 238 -14.20 12.43 7.34
N MET A 239 -14.09 11.15 7.68
CA MET A 239 -14.77 10.58 8.85
C MET A 239 -14.37 11.30 10.14
N LYS A 240 -13.07 11.58 10.32
CA LYS A 240 -12.55 12.23 11.53
C LYS A 240 -12.95 13.70 11.63
N ASN A 241 -12.95 14.43 10.50
CA ASN A 241 -13.06 15.89 10.52
C ASN A 241 -14.45 16.41 10.17
N ARG A 242 -15.24 15.68 9.38
CA ARG A 242 -16.57 16.12 8.89
C ARG A 242 -17.71 15.19 9.24
N GLY A 243 -17.40 13.98 9.73
CA GLY A 243 -18.38 12.99 10.16
C GLY A 243 -19.00 12.20 9.02
N GLU A 244 -19.86 11.24 9.42
CA GLU A 244 -20.38 10.19 8.54
C GLU A 244 -21.34 10.69 7.46
N ASN A 245 -21.98 11.84 7.65
CA ASN A 245 -23.02 12.37 6.77
C ASN A 245 -22.47 13.42 5.78
N SER A 246 -21.15 13.65 5.72
CA SER A 246 -20.61 14.61 4.77
C SER A 246 -20.83 14.15 3.32
N LYS A 247 -21.16 15.08 2.42
CA LYS A 247 -21.35 14.80 1.02
C LYS A 247 -20.08 14.28 0.37
N GLU A 248 -18.94 14.83 0.79
CA GLU A 248 -17.61 14.44 0.34
C GLU A 248 -17.30 12.97 0.70
N LEU A 249 -17.62 12.55 1.93
CA LEU A 249 -17.46 11.15 2.34
C LEU A 249 -18.35 10.22 1.51
N GLN A 250 -19.61 10.59 1.28
CA GLN A 250 -20.52 9.76 0.48
C GLN A 250 -20.03 9.62 -0.97
N ALA A 251 -19.49 10.68 -1.57
CA ALA A 251 -18.88 10.63 -2.89
C ALA A 251 -17.63 9.73 -2.90
N LEU A 252 -16.73 9.87 -1.91
CA LEU A 252 -15.54 9.02 -1.76
C LEU A 252 -15.90 7.54 -1.60
N LEU A 253 -16.94 7.24 -0.81
CA LEU A 253 -17.40 5.86 -0.64
C LEU A 253 -17.97 5.29 -1.95
N SER A 254 -18.76 6.07 -2.69
CA SER A 254 -19.30 5.66 -3.99
C SER A 254 -18.18 5.37 -5.00
N ASP A 255 -17.27 6.32 -5.19
CA ASP A 255 -16.14 6.18 -6.11
C ASP A 255 -15.21 5.02 -5.70
N GLY A 256 -14.90 4.92 -4.39
CA GLY A 256 -14.03 3.87 -3.86
C GLY A 256 -14.63 2.47 -4.00
N ILE A 257 -15.95 2.31 -3.82
CA ILE A 257 -16.64 1.05 -4.06
C ILE A 257 -16.53 0.63 -5.52
N ALA A 258 -16.69 1.57 -6.45
CA ALA A 258 -16.62 1.30 -7.89
C ALA A 258 -15.25 0.77 -8.34
N ILE A 259 -14.16 1.15 -7.68
CA ILE A 259 -12.80 0.68 -7.99
C ILE A 259 -12.28 -0.42 -7.05
N GLY A 260 -13.10 -0.87 -6.09
CA GLY A 260 -12.73 -1.95 -5.16
C GLY A 260 -11.88 -1.52 -3.97
N ALA A 261 -11.91 -0.23 -3.56
CA ALA A 261 -11.18 0.25 -2.40
C ALA A 261 -11.71 -0.42 -1.11
N ASP A 262 -10.80 -1.07 -0.37
CA ASP A 262 -11.14 -1.90 0.80
C ASP A 262 -11.85 -1.11 1.91
N SER A 263 -11.34 0.07 2.27
CA SER A 263 -11.98 0.93 3.28
C SER A 263 -13.38 1.38 2.89
N ALA A 264 -13.62 1.67 1.60
CA ALA A 264 -14.95 2.02 1.11
C ALA A 264 -15.91 0.84 1.22
N TRP A 265 -15.47 -0.37 0.85
CA TRP A 265 -16.24 -1.60 0.98
C TRP A 265 -16.56 -1.95 2.43
N LYS A 266 -15.56 -1.90 3.33
CA LYS A 266 -15.76 -2.11 4.77
C LYS A 266 -16.79 -1.12 5.33
N ARG A 267 -16.66 0.15 4.99
CA ARG A 267 -17.61 1.17 5.44
C ARG A 267 -19.00 0.95 4.87
N LYS A 268 -19.14 0.62 3.58
CA LYS A 268 -20.40 0.25 2.96
C LYS A 268 -21.07 -0.91 3.68
N MET A 269 -20.33 -1.95 4.01
CA MET A 269 -20.87 -3.10 4.76
C MET A 269 -21.39 -2.68 6.13
N ILE A 270 -20.63 -1.90 6.90
CA ILE A 270 -21.04 -1.43 8.23
C ILE A 270 -22.35 -0.64 8.13
N LEU A 271 -22.44 0.32 7.23
CA LEU A 271 -23.64 1.14 7.01
C LEU A 271 -24.83 0.30 6.54
N THR A 272 -24.58 -0.71 5.70
CA THR A 272 -25.61 -1.62 5.19
C THR A 272 -26.18 -2.52 6.29
N ILE A 273 -25.32 -3.11 7.12
CA ILE A 273 -25.74 -4.01 8.20
C ILE A 273 -26.56 -3.26 9.24
N ASN A 274 -26.10 -2.07 9.64
CA ASN A 274 -26.70 -1.28 10.70
C ASN A 274 -27.90 -0.44 10.22
N GLY A 275 -28.03 -0.21 8.90
CA GLY A 275 -29.08 0.62 8.34
C GLY A 275 -30.45 -0.11 8.31
N PRO A 276 -31.55 0.55 8.66
CA PRO A 276 -32.89 -0.05 8.64
C PRO A 276 -33.48 -0.16 7.24
N SER A 277 -32.94 0.56 6.25
CA SER A 277 -33.61 0.80 4.95
C SER A 277 -33.44 -0.33 3.93
N LEU A 278 -32.54 -1.29 4.12
CA LEU A 278 -32.28 -2.36 3.16
C LEU A 278 -32.97 -3.67 3.57
N SER A 279 -33.48 -4.39 2.55
CA SER A 279 -34.00 -5.73 2.76
C SER A 279 -32.93 -6.70 3.23
N HIS A 280 -33.31 -7.77 3.94
CA HIS A 280 -32.39 -8.83 4.33
C HIS A 280 -31.64 -9.43 3.11
N TYR A 281 -32.34 -9.55 1.98
CA TYR A 281 -31.74 -10.00 0.72
C TYR A 281 -30.60 -9.08 0.24
N ASP A 282 -30.82 -7.76 0.22
CA ASP A 282 -29.82 -6.81 -0.26
C ASP A 282 -28.64 -6.72 0.71
N LYS A 283 -28.90 -6.79 2.02
CA LYS A 283 -27.83 -6.89 3.04
C LYS A 283 -26.95 -8.11 2.81
N TYR A 284 -27.57 -9.27 2.53
CA TYR A 284 -26.83 -10.50 2.22
C TYR A 284 -26.00 -10.35 0.94
N VAL A 285 -26.55 -9.79 -0.13
CA VAL A 285 -25.85 -9.58 -1.41
C VAL A 285 -24.59 -8.73 -1.20
N ILE A 286 -24.68 -7.61 -0.48
CA ILE A 286 -23.55 -6.71 -0.23
C ILE A 286 -22.49 -7.38 0.66
N ALA A 287 -22.93 -8.04 1.74
CA ALA A 287 -22.03 -8.78 2.62
C ALA A 287 -21.30 -9.92 1.88
N LYS A 288 -22.02 -10.65 1.02
CA LYS A 288 -21.45 -11.71 0.20
C LYS A 288 -20.47 -11.18 -0.85
N ALA A 289 -20.78 -10.05 -1.48
CA ALA A 289 -19.87 -9.39 -2.42
C ALA A 289 -18.55 -8.97 -1.73
N GLY A 290 -18.62 -8.33 -0.57
CA GLY A 290 -17.43 -7.99 0.22
C GLY A 290 -16.59 -9.22 0.61
N TYR A 291 -17.25 -10.33 0.98
CA TYR A 291 -16.56 -11.58 1.25
C TYR A 291 -15.89 -12.19 0.00
N ILE A 292 -16.57 -12.16 -1.14
CA ILE A 292 -16.01 -12.65 -2.40
C ILE A 292 -14.82 -11.77 -2.82
N LEU A 293 -14.95 -10.45 -2.69
CA LEU A 293 -13.94 -9.50 -3.13
C LEU A 293 -12.66 -9.60 -2.28
N ASN A 294 -12.75 -9.48 -0.95
CA ASN A 294 -11.61 -9.28 -0.06
C ASN A 294 -11.51 -10.29 1.09
N ARG A 295 -12.30 -11.38 1.06
CA ARG A 295 -12.42 -12.34 2.18
C ARG A 295 -12.84 -11.70 3.51
N ASP A 296 -13.44 -10.52 3.46
CA ASP A 296 -13.93 -9.85 4.65
C ASP A 296 -15.12 -10.59 5.24
N LYS A 297 -14.95 -11.09 6.46
CA LYS A 297 -15.97 -11.86 7.17
C LYS A 297 -16.94 -10.98 7.96
N LEU A 298 -16.64 -9.69 8.13
CA LEU A 298 -17.42 -8.80 8.99
C LEU A 298 -18.92 -8.81 8.61
N GLY A 299 -19.21 -8.58 7.33
CA GLY A 299 -20.60 -8.54 6.86
C GLY A 299 -21.28 -9.89 6.91
N ILE A 300 -20.62 -10.93 6.40
CA ILE A 300 -21.24 -12.25 6.22
C ILE A 300 -21.48 -12.98 7.57
N SER A 301 -20.73 -12.65 8.61
CA SER A 301 -20.92 -13.21 9.94
C SER A 301 -22.15 -12.64 10.68
N VAL A 302 -22.60 -11.44 10.29
CA VAL A 302 -23.73 -10.73 10.94
C VAL A 302 -25.03 -10.93 10.18
N VAL A 303 -24.98 -11.14 8.86
CA VAL A 303 -26.16 -11.33 8.02
C VAL A 303 -26.57 -12.80 8.00
N TYR A 304 -27.77 -13.10 8.52
CA TYR A 304 -28.31 -14.46 8.55
C TYR A 304 -28.43 -15.05 7.15
N THR A 305 -28.17 -16.35 7.03
CA THR A 305 -28.31 -17.09 5.79
C THR A 305 -29.75 -17.06 5.29
N ILE A 306 -29.94 -16.85 3.99
CA ILE A 306 -31.23 -16.96 3.34
C ILE A 306 -31.64 -18.43 3.29
N GLN A 307 -32.79 -18.78 3.88
CA GLN A 307 -33.28 -20.17 3.97
C GLN A 307 -33.75 -20.73 2.60
N ASP A 308 -34.42 -19.91 1.82
CA ASP A 308 -34.88 -20.30 0.47
C ASP A 308 -33.68 -20.49 -0.46
N ARG A 309 -33.45 -21.71 -0.93
CA ARG A 309 -32.34 -22.10 -1.78
C ARG A 309 -32.31 -21.34 -3.11
N ASN A 310 -33.45 -21.10 -3.72
CA ASN A 310 -33.51 -20.38 -5.00
C ASN A 310 -33.18 -18.89 -4.80
N LYS A 311 -33.71 -18.30 -3.72
CA LYS A 311 -33.37 -16.92 -3.33
C LYS A 311 -31.91 -16.77 -2.97
N LEU A 312 -31.33 -17.74 -2.26
CA LEU A 312 -29.90 -17.78 -1.92
C LEU A 312 -29.01 -17.85 -3.19
N ASN A 313 -29.35 -18.72 -4.14
CA ASN A 313 -28.63 -18.83 -5.40
C ASN A 313 -28.66 -17.52 -6.20
N ARG A 314 -29.81 -16.87 -6.28
CA ARG A 314 -29.94 -15.55 -6.92
C ARG A 314 -29.10 -14.49 -6.22
N ALA A 315 -29.10 -14.48 -4.89
CA ALA A 315 -28.29 -13.55 -4.10
C ALA A 315 -26.77 -13.75 -4.31
N ASN A 316 -26.32 -15.01 -4.32
CA ASN A 316 -24.92 -15.34 -4.61
C ASN A 316 -24.51 -14.93 -6.03
N LYS A 317 -25.37 -15.17 -7.02
CA LYS A 317 -25.12 -14.73 -8.40
C LYS A 317 -25.01 -13.21 -8.49
N LYS A 318 -25.93 -12.47 -7.89
CA LYS A 318 -25.90 -11.00 -7.86
C LYS A 318 -24.65 -10.47 -7.15
N ALA A 319 -24.23 -11.10 -6.05
CA ALA A 319 -23.00 -10.73 -5.37
C ALA A 319 -21.75 -10.95 -6.26
N GLN A 320 -21.72 -12.06 -7.00
CA GLN A 320 -20.62 -12.32 -7.95
C GLN A 320 -20.62 -11.30 -9.10
N GLU A 321 -21.76 -10.98 -9.70
CA GLU A 321 -21.89 -9.96 -10.74
C GLU A 321 -21.37 -8.58 -10.28
N ILE A 322 -21.62 -8.20 -9.02
CA ILE A 322 -21.04 -6.98 -8.43
C ILE A 322 -19.51 -7.07 -8.41
N VAL A 323 -18.94 -8.19 -7.95
CA VAL A 323 -17.49 -8.34 -7.86
C VAL A 323 -16.85 -8.39 -9.25
N ASP A 324 -17.49 -9.03 -10.22
CA ASP A 324 -17.00 -9.13 -11.61
C ASP A 324 -16.97 -7.76 -12.32
N SER A 325 -17.83 -6.82 -11.87
CA SER A 325 -17.81 -5.44 -12.39
C SER A 325 -16.70 -4.56 -11.81
N ILE A 326 -16.01 -5.01 -10.74
CA ILE A 326 -14.95 -4.24 -10.11
C ILE A 326 -13.64 -4.42 -10.89
N PRO A 327 -12.97 -3.34 -11.27
CA PRO A 327 -11.69 -3.41 -11.97
C PRO A 327 -10.63 -4.19 -11.20
N LYS A 328 -9.73 -4.83 -11.94
CA LYS A 328 -8.58 -5.52 -11.37
C LYS A 328 -7.40 -4.57 -11.31
N VAL A 329 -7.35 -3.75 -10.26
CA VAL A 329 -6.27 -2.80 -10.01
C VAL A 329 -5.42 -3.30 -8.85
N ILE A 330 -4.09 -3.33 -9.01
CA ILE A 330 -3.16 -3.75 -7.97
C ILE A 330 -2.41 -2.52 -7.47
N TYR A 331 -2.48 -2.27 -6.15
CA TYR A 331 -1.75 -1.17 -5.53
C TYR A 331 -0.66 -1.64 -4.54
N ILE A 332 -0.66 -2.90 -4.11
CA ILE A 332 0.45 -3.44 -3.32
C ILE A 332 1.69 -3.64 -4.19
N ASP A 333 2.86 -3.47 -3.60
CA ASP A 333 4.16 -3.69 -4.24
C ASP A 333 5.18 -4.25 -3.24
N GLY A 334 6.43 -4.43 -3.70
CA GLY A 334 7.48 -5.00 -2.85
C GLY A 334 7.84 -4.18 -1.61
N THR A 335 7.52 -2.89 -1.58
CA THR A 335 7.74 -2.00 -0.42
C THR A 335 6.49 -1.82 0.43
N HIS A 336 5.31 -2.04 -0.16
CA HIS A 336 4.00 -1.98 0.48
C HIS A 336 3.25 -3.30 0.22
N PRO A 337 3.73 -4.42 0.81
CA PRO A 337 3.25 -5.76 0.44
C PRO A 337 1.92 -6.12 1.10
N THR A 338 1.40 -5.30 2.00
CA THR A 338 0.13 -5.53 2.72
C THR A 338 -0.91 -4.47 2.39
N VAL A 339 -2.17 -4.83 2.56
CA VAL A 339 -3.30 -3.91 2.52
C VAL A 339 -3.46 -3.30 3.91
N ASP A 340 -3.37 -1.98 4.02
CA ASP A 340 -3.53 -1.23 5.28
C ASP A 340 -4.98 -1.21 5.75
#